data_7548d9e24ece5f9ba042c025aa8c2c3b
#
_entry.id   7548d9e24ece5f9ba042c025aa8c2c3b
#
_cell.length_a   1.000
_cell.length_b   1.000
_cell.length_c   1.000
_cell.angle_alpha   90.00
_cell.angle_beta   90.00
_cell.angle_gamma   90.00
#
_symmetry.space_group_name_H-M   'P 1'
#
loop_
_entity.id
_entity.type
_entity.pdbx_description
1 polymer ?
#
loop_
_entity_poly.entity_id
_entity_poly.type
_entity_poly.pdbx_seq_one_letter_code
_entity_poly.pdbx_strand_id
1 'polypeptide(L)' 'MAKVVYVDWKDRQFEPEIIGVYEDESKGYEARENKEYELREEGYDTDEEVRVWIEDIEITR' A
#
# COMPACT_ATOMS: atom_id res chain seq x y z
N MET A 1 2.07 -2.99 -17.34
CA MET A 1 1.20 -3.12 -16.15
C MET A 1 1.62 -2.11 -15.09
N ALA A 2 0.67 -1.62 -14.35
CA ALA A 2 0.97 -0.70 -13.24
C ALA A 2 0.86 -1.43 -11.92
N LYS A 3 1.41 -0.83 -10.88
CA LYS A 3 1.28 -1.30 -9.49
C LYS A 3 0.37 -0.35 -8.74
N VAL A 4 -0.60 -0.88 -8.03
CA VAL A 4 -1.39 -0.12 -7.07
C VAL A 4 -0.91 -0.44 -5.66
N VAL A 5 -0.69 0.60 -4.88
CA VAL A 5 -0.29 0.47 -3.47
C VAL A 5 -1.43 0.95 -2.60
N TYR A 6 -1.84 0.14 -1.65
CA TYR A 6 -2.97 0.48 -0.77
C TYR A 6 -2.74 -0.02 0.65
N VAL A 7 -3.42 0.61 1.58
CA VAL A 7 -3.36 0.27 3.01
C VAL A 7 -4.67 -0.38 3.42
N ASP A 8 -4.58 -1.54 4.03
CA ASP A 8 -5.72 -2.29 4.54
C ASP A 8 -5.64 -2.40 6.07
N TRP A 9 -6.63 -1.85 6.76
CA TRP A 9 -6.72 -1.86 8.21
C TRP A 9 -7.55 -3.06 8.68
N LYS A 10 -6.94 -3.99 9.38
CA LYS A 10 -7.59 -5.22 9.79
C LYS A 10 -8.76 -5.05 10.74
N ASP A 11 -8.67 -4.08 11.64
CA ASP A 11 -9.69 -3.86 12.67
C ASP A 11 -10.79 -2.89 12.26
N ARG A 12 -10.72 -2.36 11.06
CA ARG A 12 -11.70 -1.41 10.56
C ARG A 12 -12.44 -1.99 9.37
N GLN A 13 -13.75 -1.86 9.37
CA GLN A 13 -14.59 -2.26 8.24
C GLN A 13 -14.60 -1.17 7.16
N PHE A 14 -13.43 -0.57 6.91
CA PHE A 14 -13.29 0.44 5.88
C PHE A 14 -12.68 -0.17 4.62
N GLU A 15 -13.01 0.43 3.50
CA GLU A 15 -12.37 0.09 2.25
C GLU A 15 -10.88 0.42 2.32
N PRO A 16 -10.04 -0.36 1.65
CA PRO A 16 -8.61 -0.07 1.61
C PRO A 16 -8.33 1.34 1.07
N GLU A 17 -7.40 2.02 1.69
CA GLU A 17 -6.99 3.35 1.26
C GLU A 17 -5.94 3.23 0.17
N ILE A 18 -6.24 3.76 -1.01
CA ILE A 18 -5.29 3.75 -2.11
C ILE A 18 -4.26 4.85 -1.91
N ILE A 19 -2.98 4.46 -1.84
CA ILE A 19 -1.86 5.39 -1.70
C ILE A 19 -1.50 5.98 -3.05
N GLY A 20 -1.44 5.15 -4.08
CA GLY A 20 -1.12 5.61 -5.41
C GLY A 20 -1.06 4.48 -6.42
N VAL A 21 -0.97 4.86 -7.67
CA VAL A 21 -0.79 3.95 -8.79
C VAL A 21 0.51 4.32 -9.50
N TYR A 22 1.39 3.34 -9.69
CA TYR A 22 2.73 3.55 -10.22
C TYR A 22 2.95 2.70 -11.46
N GLU A 23 3.35 3.32 -12.56
CA GLU A 23 3.71 2.60 -13.78
C GLU A 23 5.07 1.92 -13.64
N ASP A 24 5.97 2.54 -12.87
CA ASP A 24 7.30 2.00 -12.58
C ASP A 24 7.21 1.08 -11.35
N GLU A 25 7.53 -0.19 -11.56
CA GLU A 25 7.50 -1.21 -10.51
C GLU A 25 8.38 -0.82 -9.32
N SER A 26 9.58 -0.30 -9.58
CA SER A 26 10.50 0.11 -8.52
C SER A 26 9.91 1.20 -7.64
N LYS A 27 9.22 2.15 -8.24
CA LYS A 27 8.56 3.23 -7.50
C LYS A 27 7.38 2.73 -6.68
N GLY A 28 6.67 1.74 -7.19
CA GLY A 28 5.59 1.09 -6.45
C GLY A 28 6.10 0.43 -5.17
N TYR A 29 7.16 -0.35 -5.27
CA TYR A 29 7.77 -0.99 -4.10
C TYR A 29 8.35 0.02 -3.13
N GLU A 30 8.98 1.08 -3.63
CA GLU A 30 9.49 2.16 -2.79
C GLU A 30 8.36 2.84 -2.00
N ALA A 31 7.26 3.13 -2.67
CA ALA A 31 6.10 3.74 -2.02
C ALA A 31 5.53 2.84 -0.92
N ARG A 32 5.47 1.54 -1.18
CA ARG A 32 5.03 0.56 -0.19
C ARG A 32 5.94 0.57 1.04
N GLU A 33 7.25 0.50 0.85
CA GLU A 33 8.21 0.52 1.94
C GLU A 33 8.15 1.82 2.75
N ASN A 34 8.05 2.94 2.07
CA ASN A 34 7.93 4.24 2.71
C ASN A 34 6.68 4.34 3.57
N LYS A 35 5.57 3.80 3.08
CA LYS A 35 4.32 3.80 3.83
C LYS A 35 4.39 2.88 5.05
N GLU A 36 4.99 1.71 4.91
CA GLU A 36 5.20 0.80 6.04
C GLU A 36 6.07 1.47 7.12
N TYR A 37 7.13 2.13 6.72
CA TYR A 37 8.00 2.84 7.64
C TYR A 37 7.25 3.95 8.37
N GLU A 38 6.47 4.73 7.65
CA GLU A 38 5.66 5.81 8.21
C GLU A 38 4.68 5.28 9.27
N LEU A 39 4.00 4.18 8.97
CA LEU A 39 3.05 3.57 9.90
C LEU A 39 3.74 3.05 11.17
N ARG A 40 4.91 2.45 11.02
CA ARG A 40 5.70 2.00 12.18
C ARG A 40 6.16 3.16 13.05
N GLU A 41 6.55 4.27 12.44
CA GLU A 41 6.93 5.49 13.15
C GLU A 41 5.76 6.05 13.95
N GLU A 42 4.54 5.88 13.47
CA GLU A 42 3.32 6.29 14.15
C GLU A 42 2.89 5.31 15.24
N GLY A 43 3.58 4.16 15.37
CA GLY A 43 3.32 3.18 16.39
C GLY A 43 2.38 2.05 15.98
N TYR A 44 2.06 1.92 14.70
CA TYR A 44 1.21 0.83 14.23
C TYR A 44 2.01 -0.42 13.91
N ASP A 45 1.38 -1.58 14.16
CA ASP A 45 1.94 -2.86 13.79
C ASP A 45 1.55 -3.18 12.34
N THR A 46 2.55 -3.21 11.47
CA THR A 46 2.32 -3.43 10.04
C THR A 46 2.06 -4.89 9.66
N ASP A 47 2.01 -5.78 10.63
CA ASP A 47 1.67 -7.19 10.41
C ASP A 47 0.30 -7.55 10.99
N GLU A 48 -0.06 -6.98 12.15
CA GLU A 48 -1.28 -7.34 12.85
C GLU A 48 -2.40 -6.31 12.78
N GLU A 49 -2.06 -5.02 12.76
CA GLU A 49 -3.05 -3.94 12.76
C GLU A 49 -3.38 -3.43 11.37
N VAL A 50 -2.37 -3.33 10.53
CA VAL A 50 -2.49 -2.74 9.20
C VAL A 50 -1.51 -3.39 8.26
N ARG A 51 -1.87 -3.53 7.00
CA ARG A 51 -0.96 -4.01 5.98
C ARG A 51 -0.93 -3.07 4.80
N VAL A 52 0.25 -2.93 4.23
CA VAL A 52 0.43 -2.19 2.99
C VAL A 52 0.63 -3.21 1.87
N TRP A 53 -0.29 -3.20 0.93
CA TRP A 53 -0.32 -4.15 -0.18
C TRP A 53 0.13 -3.51 -1.47
N ILE A 54 0.68 -4.32 -2.34
CA ILE A 54 0.98 -3.92 -3.70
C ILE A 54 0.42 -4.98 -4.64
N GLU A 55 -0.35 -4.55 -5.62
CA GLU A 55 -0.97 -5.44 -6.59
C GLU A 55 -0.73 -4.95 -8.01
N ASP A 56 -0.67 -5.89 -8.94
CA ASP A 56 -0.60 -5.57 -10.35
C ASP A 56 -1.99 -5.20 -10.86
N ILE A 57 -2.05 -4.11 -11.61
CA ILE A 57 -3.27 -3.73 -12.30
C ILE A 57 -2.96 -3.53 -13.78
N GLU A 58 -3.92 -3.90 -14.61
CA GLU A 58 -3.83 -3.69 -16.03
C GLU A 58 -4.43 -2.33 -16.36
N ILE A 59 -3.63 -1.49 -17.02
CA ILE A 59 -4.13 -0.20 -17.49
C ILE A 59 -4.64 -0.38 -18.90
N THR A 60 -5.94 -0.21 -19.08
CA THR A 60 -6.57 -0.22 -20.36
C THR A 60 -6.68 1.22 -20.86
N ARG A 61 -6.03 1.50 -21.95
CA ARG A 61 -6.09 2.83 -22.56
C ARG A 61 -7.07 2.83 -23.73
#